data_cf91102ad4c54e44d563103e643658af
#
_entry.id   cf91102ad4c54e44d563103e643658af
#
_cell.length_a   1.000
_cell.length_b   1.000
_cell.length_c   1.000
_cell.angle_alpha   90.00
_cell.angle_beta   90.00
_cell.angle_gamma   90.00
#
_symmetry.space_group_name_H-M   'P 1'
#
loop_
_entity.id
_entity.type
_entity.pdbx_description
1 polymer ?
#
loop_
_entity_poly.entity_id
_entity_poly.type
_entity_poly.pdbx_seq_one_letter_code
_entity_poly.pdbx_strand_id
1 'polypeptide(L)'
;MEMMNMKVLFIVLNSEDHLDDLLIKFDSSGIHGGTIVNSLGMAQEMVDHSQGATFNYIRGMMSGGRPQNKTIFLVLPAEKLDTAKQCVREVVGDLNGDNIGIMFDFTIDNVEGLTK
;
A
#
# COMPACT_ATOMS: atom_id res chain seq x y z
N MET A 1 -19.91 -16.13 -18.54
CA MET A 1 -18.65 -15.44 -18.73
C MET A 1 -17.55 -16.09 -17.91
N GLU A 2 -16.46 -16.28 -18.54
CA GLU A 2 -15.35 -16.93 -17.90
C GLU A 2 -14.69 -16.01 -16.88
N MET A 3 -14.36 -16.56 -15.72
CA MET A 3 -13.64 -15.80 -14.73
C MET A 3 -12.21 -15.55 -15.19
N MET A 4 -11.86 -14.31 -15.29
CA MET A 4 -10.47 -13.97 -15.56
C MET A 4 -9.62 -14.21 -14.33
N ASN A 5 -8.35 -14.43 -14.55
CA ASN A 5 -7.41 -14.45 -13.43
C ASN A 5 -7.41 -13.09 -12.76
N MET A 6 -7.82 -13.08 -11.53
CA MET A 6 -7.86 -11.83 -10.76
C MET A 6 -6.78 -11.85 -9.71
N LYS A 7 -6.19 -10.71 -9.50
CA LYS A 7 -5.13 -10.52 -8.53
C LYS A 7 -5.50 -9.45 -7.54
N VAL A 8 -4.99 -9.59 -6.35
CA VAL A 8 -5.04 -8.52 -5.36
C VAL A 8 -3.65 -7.97 -5.20
N LEU A 9 -3.51 -6.68 -5.32
CA LEU A 9 -2.25 -5.99 -5.07
C LEU A 9 -2.39 -5.19 -3.79
N PHE A 10 -1.55 -5.50 -2.83
CA PHE A 10 -1.47 -4.76 -1.56
C PHE A 10 -0.25 -3.88 -1.57
N ILE A 11 -0.44 -2.63 -1.17
CA ILE A 11 0.64 -1.66 -1.06
C ILE A 11 0.51 -1.02 0.30
N VAL A 12 1.54 -1.13 1.12
CA VAL A 12 1.55 -0.48 2.42
C VAL A 12 2.65 0.57 2.38
N LEU A 13 2.24 1.82 2.47
CA LEU A 13 3.17 2.95 2.44
C LEU A 13 3.35 3.50 3.85
N ASN A 14 4.58 3.70 4.25
CA ASN A 14 4.89 4.20 5.59
C ASN A 14 4.61 5.68 5.74
N SER A 15 4.30 6.36 4.64
CA SER A 15 4.02 7.79 4.66
C SER A 15 2.94 8.09 3.64
N GLU A 16 2.14 9.11 3.91
CA GLU A 16 1.12 9.52 2.96
C GLU A 16 1.65 10.48 1.90
N ASP A 17 2.95 10.77 1.93
CA ASP A 17 3.52 11.80 1.07
C ASP A 17 3.33 11.52 -0.41
N HIS A 18 3.29 10.24 -0.80
CA HIS A 18 3.16 9.85 -2.20
C HIS A 18 1.75 9.45 -2.59
N LEU A 19 0.81 9.51 -1.65
CA LEU A 19 -0.51 8.94 -1.90
C LEU A 19 -1.24 9.64 -3.05
N ASP A 20 -1.27 10.96 -3.02
CA ASP A 20 -2.00 11.71 -4.04
C ASP A 20 -1.40 11.48 -5.42
N ASP A 21 -0.09 11.52 -5.52
CA ASP A 21 0.60 11.29 -6.79
C ASP A 21 0.34 9.88 -7.30
N LEU A 22 0.31 8.91 -6.40
CA LEU A 22 0.06 7.53 -6.79
C LEU A 22 -1.38 7.36 -7.31
N LEU A 23 -2.34 7.97 -6.66
CA LEU A 23 -3.72 7.88 -7.11
C LEU A 23 -3.90 8.52 -8.49
N ILE A 24 -3.25 9.65 -8.72
CA ILE A 24 -3.27 10.30 -10.03
C ILE A 24 -2.64 9.38 -11.08
N LYS A 25 -1.52 8.76 -10.74
CA LYS A 25 -0.84 7.87 -11.66
C LYS A 25 -1.68 6.65 -11.99
N PHE A 26 -2.33 6.07 -11.00
CA PHE A 26 -3.24 4.96 -11.22
C PHE A 26 -4.35 5.37 -12.18
N ASP A 27 -4.98 6.51 -11.92
CA ASP A 27 -6.08 6.97 -12.76
C ASP A 27 -5.63 7.15 -14.20
N SER A 28 -4.51 7.80 -14.42
CA SER A 28 -4.01 8.05 -15.77
C SER A 28 -3.55 6.77 -16.48
N SER A 29 -3.34 5.71 -15.73
CA SER A 29 -2.90 4.42 -16.27
C SER A 29 -4.03 3.41 -16.38
N GLY A 30 -5.26 3.84 -16.12
CA GLY A 30 -6.41 2.95 -16.25
C GLY A 30 -6.61 2.03 -15.06
N ILE A 31 -6.03 2.35 -13.93
CA ILE A 31 -6.16 1.56 -12.71
C ILE A 31 -7.15 2.27 -11.80
N HIS A 32 -8.27 1.62 -11.55
CA HIS A 32 -9.35 2.19 -10.76
C HIS A 32 -9.83 1.19 -9.72
N GLY A 33 -10.62 1.66 -8.79
CA GLY A 33 -11.35 0.77 -7.90
C GLY A 33 -10.55 0.25 -6.72
N GLY A 34 -9.57 1.00 -6.29
CA GLY A 34 -8.82 0.63 -5.11
C GLY A 34 -9.51 1.05 -3.82
N THR A 35 -9.08 0.45 -2.73
CA THR A 35 -9.54 0.79 -1.39
C THR A 35 -8.34 1.25 -0.58
N ILE A 36 -8.52 2.34 0.15
CA ILE A 36 -7.46 2.92 0.96
C ILE A 36 -7.87 2.83 2.42
N VAL A 37 -6.97 2.33 3.24
CA VAL A 37 -7.21 2.16 4.66
C VAL A 37 -6.05 2.77 5.42
N ASN A 38 -6.37 3.54 6.45
CA ASN A 38 -5.34 3.93 7.41
C ASN A 38 -4.97 2.72 8.22
N SER A 39 -3.69 2.46 8.35
CA SER A 39 -3.22 1.26 9.03
C SER A 39 -2.10 1.61 9.98
N LEU A 40 -1.79 0.69 10.86
CA LEU A 40 -0.78 0.88 11.89
C LEU A 40 0.20 -0.27 11.81
N GLY A 41 1.48 0.05 11.67
CA GLY A 41 2.50 -0.98 11.63
C GLY A 41 2.70 -1.62 12.99
N MET A 42 3.10 -2.88 12.97
CA MET A 42 3.30 -3.60 14.21
C MET A 42 4.37 -2.95 15.07
N ALA A 43 5.45 -2.48 14.46
CA ALA A 43 6.51 -1.83 15.21
C ALA A 43 6.00 -0.55 15.88
N GLN A 44 5.16 0.21 15.19
CA GLN A 44 4.62 1.42 15.79
C GLN A 44 3.62 1.11 16.89
N GLU A 45 2.83 0.04 16.71
CA GLU A 45 1.91 -0.38 17.76
C GLU A 45 2.67 -0.77 19.01
N MET A 46 3.77 -1.49 18.84
CA MET A 46 4.59 -1.89 19.96
C MET A 46 5.19 -0.68 20.68
N VAL A 47 5.62 0.30 19.93
CA VAL A 47 6.19 1.52 20.52
C VAL A 47 5.11 2.27 21.29
N ASP A 48 3.90 2.37 20.73
CA ASP A 48 2.81 3.08 21.37
C ASP A 48 2.41 2.46 22.70
N HIS A 49 2.56 1.15 22.82
CA HIS A 49 2.21 0.45 24.06
C HIS A 49 3.39 0.33 25.01
N SER A 50 4.56 0.76 24.61
CA SER A 50 5.74 0.70 25.44
C SER A 50 5.94 2.02 26.15
N GLN A 51 6.61 1.95 27.29
CA GLN A 51 6.92 3.12 28.06
C GLN A 51 8.43 3.25 28.16
N GLY A 52 8.88 4.50 28.14
CA GLY A 52 10.28 4.78 28.29
C GLY A 52 10.82 5.60 27.13
N ALA A 53 11.89 6.32 27.41
CA ALA A 53 12.45 7.25 26.46
C ALA A 53 12.95 6.58 25.20
N THR A 54 13.46 5.35 25.34
CA THR A 54 14.00 4.64 24.18
C THR A 54 12.94 4.38 23.13
N PHE A 55 11.78 3.90 23.56
CA PHE A 55 10.71 3.62 22.61
C PHE A 55 10.14 4.89 22.02
N ASN A 56 10.02 5.94 22.80
CA ASN A 56 9.56 7.21 22.27
C ASN A 56 10.53 7.76 21.23
N TYR A 57 11.81 7.57 21.45
CA TYR A 57 12.82 7.99 20.51
C TYR A 57 12.69 7.23 19.19
N ILE A 58 12.52 5.92 19.28
CA ILE A 58 12.34 5.08 18.09
C ILE A 58 11.10 5.49 17.33
N ARG A 59 9.99 5.75 18.04
CA ARG A 59 8.77 6.17 17.37
C ARG A 59 8.99 7.47 16.62
N GLY A 60 9.74 8.39 17.19
CA GLY A 60 10.00 9.66 16.52
C GLY A 60 10.80 9.48 15.24
N MET A 61 11.57 8.41 15.12
CA MET A 61 12.36 8.14 13.95
C MET A 61 11.59 7.38 12.87
N MET A 62 10.48 6.75 13.22
CA MET A 62 9.72 5.92 12.30
C MET A 62 8.66 6.75 11.61
N SER A 63 8.53 6.57 10.29
CA SER A 63 7.49 7.22 9.50
C SER A 63 7.43 8.73 9.73
N GLY A 64 8.57 9.35 10.00
CA GLY A 64 8.61 10.77 10.27
C GLY A 64 7.83 11.16 11.50
N GLY A 65 7.70 10.24 12.46
CA GLY A 65 6.94 10.50 13.67
C GLY A 65 5.45 10.26 13.53
N ARG A 66 4.99 9.86 12.38
CA ARG A 66 3.57 9.60 12.16
C ARG A 66 3.21 8.19 12.60
N PRO A 67 2.06 8.02 13.24
CA PRO A 67 1.68 6.70 13.73
C PRO A 67 0.97 5.83 12.70
N GLN A 68 0.64 6.34 11.52
CA GLN A 68 -0.21 5.63 10.59
C GLN A 68 0.45 5.43 9.24
N ASN A 69 0.21 4.26 8.69
CA ASN A 69 0.55 3.92 7.31
C ASN A 69 -0.68 4.05 6.43
N LYS A 70 -0.48 4.11 5.13
CA LYS A 70 -1.56 4.03 4.16
C LYS A 70 -1.49 2.68 3.48
N THR A 71 -2.54 1.91 3.60
CA THR A 71 -2.66 0.62 2.93
C THR A 71 -3.64 0.75 1.78
N ILE A 72 -3.21 0.39 0.60
CA ILE A 72 -4.02 0.42 -0.61
C ILE A 72 -4.14 -1.00 -1.12
N PHE A 73 -5.35 -1.45 -1.41
CA PHE A 73 -5.45 -2.72 -2.11
C PHE A 73 -6.36 -2.57 -3.32
N LEU A 74 -5.97 -3.28 -4.36
CA LEU A 74 -6.61 -3.25 -5.66
C LEU A 74 -6.96 -4.67 -6.06
N VAL A 75 -8.16 -4.84 -6.60
CA VAL A 75 -8.54 -6.11 -7.22
C VAL A 75 -8.55 -5.86 -8.71
N LEU A 76 -7.66 -6.53 -9.43
CA LEU A 76 -7.50 -6.27 -10.86
C LEU A 76 -7.30 -7.55 -11.65
N PRO A 77 -7.56 -7.46 -12.97
CA PRO A 77 -7.18 -8.56 -13.85
C PRO A 77 -5.66 -8.72 -13.83
N ALA A 78 -5.21 -9.95 -14.00
CA ALA A 78 -3.78 -10.25 -13.99
C ALA A 78 -3.01 -9.41 -15.01
N GLU A 79 -3.63 -9.10 -16.14
CA GLU A 79 -2.95 -8.33 -17.17
C GLU A 79 -2.67 -6.89 -16.78
N LYS A 80 -3.35 -6.38 -15.74
CA LYS A 80 -3.10 -5.02 -15.27
C LYS A 80 -2.14 -4.96 -14.09
N LEU A 81 -1.74 -6.11 -13.58
CA LEU A 81 -0.92 -6.15 -12.37
C LEU A 81 0.42 -5.46 -12.57
N ASP A 82 1.10 -5.76 -13.67
CA ASP A 82 2.41 -5.15 -13.92
C ASP A 82 2.31 -3.64 -14.09
N THR A 83 1.25 -3.17 -14.75
CA THR A 83 1.03 -1.73 -14.89
C THR A 83 0.86 -1.08 -13.53
N ALA A 84 0.07 -1.68 -12.66
CA ALA A 84 -0.16 -1.13 -11.33
C ALA A 84 1.13 -1.10 -10.52
N LYS A 85 1.91 -2.17 -10.58
CA LYS A 85 3.18 -2.20 -9.86
C LYS A 85 4.15 -1.15 -10.38
N GLN A 86 4.15 -0.95 -11.70
CA GLN A 86 5.02 0.06 -12.29
C GLN A 86 4.64 1.45 -11.84
N CYS A 87 3.33 1.73 -11.71
CA CYS A 87 2.89 3.01 -11.17
C CYS A 87 3.47 3.26 -9.78
N VAL A 88 3.46 2.24 -8.95
CA VAL A 88 4.02 2.36 -7.60
C VAL A 88 5.51 2.69 -7.67
N ARG A 89 6.24 1.96 -8.50
CA ARG A 89 7.69 2.18 -8.60
C ARG A 89 8.02 3.57 -9.12
N GLU A 90 7.23 4.08 -10.06
CA GLU A 90 7.49 5.38 -10.65
C GLU A 90 7.21 6.52 -9.66
N VAL A 91 6.23 6.35 -8.80
CA VAL A 91 5.85 7.40 -7.86
C VAL A 91 6.63 7.30 -6.56
N VAL A 92 6.74 6.09 -6.02
CA VAL A 92 7.29 5.88 -4.69
C VAL A 92 8.78 5.60 -4.74
N GLY A 93 9.25 4.99 -5.82
CA GLY A 93 10.64 4.62 -5.97
C GLY A 93 10.90 3.21 -5.47
N ASP A 94 12.12 2.97 -5.04
CA ASP A 94 12.55 1.64 -4.63
C ASP A 94 12.00 1.32 -3.25
N LEU A 95 11.09 0.36 -3.20
CA LEU A 95 10.49 -0.05 -1.95
C LEU A 95 11.46 -0.75 -1.01
N ASN A 96 12.58 -1.20 -1.52
CA ASN A 96 13.62 -1.80 -0.67
C ASN A 96 14.41 -0.77 0.12
N GLY A 97 14.19 0.51 -0.13
CA GLY A 97 14.79 1.55 0.69
C GLY A 97 14.22 1.54 2.09
N ASP A 98 14.88 2.28 2.97
CA ASP A 98 14.48 2.31 4.37
C ASP A 98 13.14 3.00 4.54
N ASN A 99 12.23 2.34 5.25
CA ASN A 99 11.02 2.96 5.77
C ASN A 99 10.09 3.51 4.69
N ILE A 100 10.06 2.86 3.53
CA ILE A 100 9.22 3.32 2.41
C ILE A 100 7.91 2.55 2.39
N GLY A 101 7.98 1.23 2.39
CA GLY A 101 6.78 0.41 2.37
C GLY A 101 7.03 -0.96 1.82
N ILE A 102 5.95 -1.70 1.64
CA ILE A 102 5.99 -3.02 1.02
C ILE A 102 4.88 -3.13 0.00
N MET A 103 5.06 -4.02 -0.93
CA MET A 103 4.08 -4.31 -1.96
C MET A 103 4.11 -5.81 -2.21
N PHE A 104 2.93 -6.42 -2.26
CA PHE A 104 2.83 -7.84 -2.54
C PHE A 104 1.51 -8.12 -3.23
N ASP A 105 1.43 -9.26 -3.90
CA ASP A 105 0.24 -9.61 -4.63
C ASP A 105 -0.05 -11.10 -4.48
N PHE A 106 -1.30 -11.45 -4.75
CA PHE A 106 -1.70 -12.85 -4.75
C PHE A 106 -2.93 -13.02 -5.62
N THR A 107 -3.14 -14.27 -6.02
CA THR A 107 -4.29 -14.65 -6.83
C THR A 107 -5.47 -14.91 -5.92
N ILE A 108 -6.65 -14.45 -6.33
CA ILE A 108 -7.88 -14.75 -5.59
C ILE A 108 -8.72 -15.73 -6.38
N ASP A 109 -9.45 -16.57 -5.66
CA ASP A 109 -10.25 -17.61 -6.26
C ASP A 109 -11.58 -17.09 -6.77
N ASN A 110 -12.15 -16.11 -6.08
CA ASN A 110 -13.49 -15.65 -6.41
C ASN A 110 -13.65 -14.22 -5.94
N VAL A 111 -14.43 -13.44 -6.70
CA VAL A 111 -14.75 -12.07 -6.32
C VAL A 111 -16.17 -11.77 -6.78
N GLU A 112 -16.93 -11.11 -5.92
CA GLU A 112 -18.26 -10.61 -6.24
C GLU A 112 -18.31 -9.13 -5.94
N GLY A 113 -19.16 -8.43 -6.66
CA GLY A 113 -19.35 -7.01 -6.42
C GLY A 113 -18.37 -6.11 -7.13
N LEU A 114 -17.58 -6.67 -8.01
CA LEU A 114 -16.60 -5.88 -8.75
C LEU A 114 -17.32 -5.10 -9.84
N THR A 115 -17.16 -3.79 -9.83
CA THR A 115 -17.77 -2.92 -10.82
C THR A 115 -16.96 -2.89 -12.10
N LYS A 116 -17.66 -2.89 -13.22
CA LYS A 116 -17.01 -2.81 -14.52
C LYS A 116 -16.61 -1.39 -14.86
#